data_66fc1c03d896e08ad90448199bad26b9
#
_entry.id   66fc1c03d896e08ad90448199bad26b9
#
_cell.length_a   1.000
_cell.length_b   1.000
_cell.length_c   1.000
_cell.angle_alpha   90.00
_cell.angle_beta   90.00
_cell.angle_gamma   90.00
#
_symmetry.space_group_name_H-M   'P 1'
#
loop_
_entity.id
_entity.type
_entity.pdbx_description
1 polymer ?
#
loop_
_entity_poly.entity_id
_entity_poly.type
_entity_poly.pdbx_seq_one_letter_code
_entity_poly.pdbx_strand_id
1 'polypeptide(L)'
;LYLGPKRTYTAEQISEICQRPGVVLEDCDDSKVVELLIDKNIVSIFQGQSENGPRALGNRSILFDPRVQDGKDIVNGVKHREWFRPFAGSVMEEHAKEWFDMASLDSSPYMMYAVKVLDEKVSVIPSVTHVDNTCRIQTVNKDQNENYYNLIEAFYKKTGVPIVFNTSFNLAGEPLVENLY
;
A
#
# COMPACT_ATOMS: atom_id res chain seq x y z
N LEU A 1 14.58 -1.82 -7.98
CA LEU A 1 13.16 -1.65 -7.66
C LEU A 1 12.64 -0.29 -8.10
N TYR A 2 13.24 0.76 -7.63
CA TYR A 2 12.81 2.15 -7.81
C TYR A 2 13.72 2.83 -8.83
N LEU A 3 13.55 2.48 -10.11
CA LEU A 3 14.38 2.96 -11.22
C LEU A 3 13.66 3.97 -12.12
N GLY A 4 12.40 4.26 -11.80
CA GLY A 4 11.62 5.25 -12.52
C GLY A 4 12.05 6.70 -12.21
N PRO A 5 11.41 7.70 -12.82
CA PRO A 5 11.75 9.10 -12.61
C PRO A 5 11.64 9.51 -11.14
N LYS A 6 12.65 10.22 -10.64
CA LYS A 6 12.53 10.97 -9.39
C LYS A 6 11.97 12.35 -9.70
N ARG A 7 10.79 12.64 -9.18
CA ARG A 7 10.16 13.94 -9.31
C ARG A 7 10.43 14.77 -8.06
N THR A 8 10.88 15.99 -8.26
CA THR A 8 11.00 17.00 -7.21
C THR A 8 10.18 18.21 -7.63
N TYR A 9 9.48 18.80 -6.69
CA TYR A 9 8.62 19.96 -6.93
C TYR A 9 9.10 21.13 -6.06
N THR A 10 9.05 22.34 -6.62
CA THR A 10 9.32 23.55 -5.84
C THR A 10 8.11 23.90 -4.99
N ALA A 11 8.33 24.77 -3.99
CA ALA A 11 7.23 25.26 -3.16
C ALA A 11 6.16 26.00 -3.98
N GLU A 12 6.57 26.71 -5.03
CA GLU A 12 5.68 27.42 -5.95
C GLU A 12 4.80 26.44 -6.73
N GLN A 13 5.37 25.36 -7.27
CA GLN A 13 4.61 24.31 -7.98
C GLN A 13 3.61 23.62 -7.06
N ILE A 14 3.99 23.32 -5.82
CA ILE A 14 3.10 22.75 -4.82
C ILE A 14 1.97 23.74 -4.51
N SER A 15 2.31 25.01 -4.28
CA SER A 15 1.34 26.08 -4.00
C SER A 15 0.32 26.26 -5.14
N GLU A 16 0.76 26.19 -6.40
CA GLU A 16 -0.13 26.26 -7.57
C GLU A 16 -1.16 25.13 -7.59
N ILE A 17 -0.73 23.90 -7.29
CA ILE A 17 -1.62 22.74 -7.23
C ILE A 17 -2.63 22.88 -6.08
N CYS A 18 -2.18 23.41 -4.94
CA CYS A 18 -3.04 23.61 -3.75
C CYS A 18 -4.09 24.70 -3.94
N GLN A 19 -3.98 25.55 -4.98
CA GLN A 19 -5.03 26.53 -5.34
C GLN A 19 -6.23 25.88 -6.04
N ARG A 20 -6.14 24.63 -6.45
CA ARG A 20 -7.27 23.91 -7.08
C ARG A 20 -8.40 23.69 -6.05
N PRO A 21 -9.67 23.84 -6.47
CA PRO A 21 -10.80 23.62 -5.57
C PRO A 21 -10.77 22.21 -4.95
N GLY A 22 -10.96 22.13 -3.63
CA GLY A 22 -10.99 20.86 -2.91
C GLY A 22 -9.61 20.29 -2.52
N VAL A 23 -8.52 20.99 -2.84
CA VAL A 23 -7.17 20.61 -2.40
C VAL A 23 -6.84 21.35 -1.11
N VAL A 24 -6.40 20.59 -0.09
CA VAL A 24 -5.90 21.11 1.18
C VAL A 24 -4.47 20.62 1.37
N LEU A 25 -3.55 21.53 1.72
CA LEU A 25 -2.18 21.20 2.05
C LEU A 25 -2.02 21.22 3.57
N GLU A 26 -1.56 20.13 4.14
CA GLU A 26 -1.25 19.99 5.57
C GLU A 26 0.10 19.29 5.75
N ASP A 27 0.82 19.66 6.80
CA ASP A 27 1.96 18.86 7.25
C ASP A 27 1.44 17.53 7.82
N CYS A 28 2.07 16.43 7.41
CA CYS A 28 1.63 15.09 7.75
C CYS A 28 2.82 14.22 8.14
N ASP A 29 2.70 13.52 9.26
CA ASP A 29 3.59 12.46 9.68
C ASP A 29 2.94 11.08 9.54
N ASP A 30 3.70 10.01 9.79
CA ASP A 30 3.20 8.64 9.70
C ASP A 30 2.02 8.39 10.67
N SER A 31 1.99 9.07 11.83
CA SER A 31 0.89 8.93 12.79
C SER A 31 -0.43 9.41 12.21
N LYS A 32 -0.42 10.57 11.54
CA LYS A 32 -1.60 11.12 10.87
C LYS A 32 -2.09 10.23 9.72
N VAL A 33 -1.15 9.70 8.93
CA VAL A 33 -1.49 8.73 7.86
C VAL A 33 -2.14 7.48 8.44
N VAL A 34 -1.59 6.95 9.54
CA VAL A 34 -2.15 5.78 10.23
C VAL A 34 -3.56 6.04 10.75
N GLU A 35 -3.82 7.22 11.32
CA GLU A 35 -5.17 7.61 11.75
C GLU A 35 -6.14 7.62 10.58
N LEU A 36 -5.77 8.21 9.44
CA LEU A 36 -6.60 8.20 8.23
C LEU A 36 -6.91 6.77 7.74
N LEU A 37 -5.91 5.87 7.75
CA LEU A 37 -6.13 4.47 7.38
C LEU A 37 -7.11 3.76 8.34
N ILE A 38 -6.95 3.94 9.65
CA ILE A 38 -7.83 3.36 10.68
C ILE A 38 -9.26 3.89 10.54
N ASP A 39 -9.41 5.16 10.18
CA ASP A 39 -10.69 5.80 9.89
C ASP A 39 -11.27 5.41 8.52
N LYS A 40 -10.70 4.37 7.89
CA LYS A 40 -11.11 3.80 6.59
C LYS A 40 -11.00 4.77 5.41
N ASN A 41 -10.08 5.73 5.48
CA ASN A 41 -9.75 6.54 4.32
C ASN A 41 -8.79 5.80 3.40
N ILE A 42 -8.92 6.05 2.10
CA ILE A 42 -7.98 5.61 1.09
C ILE A 42 -6.85 6.64 1.05
N VAL A 43 -5.62 6.18 1.24
CA VAL A 43 -4.42 7.02 1.22
C VAL A 43 -3.57 6.66 0.01
N SER A 44 -3.09 7.67 -0.72
CA SER A 44 -2.14 7.47 -1.81
C SER A 44 -0.76 7.98 -1.43
N ILE A 45 0.27 7.18 -1.74
CA ILE A 45 1.66 7.59 -1.56
C ILE A 45 2.27 7.97 -2.91
N PHE A 46 2.90 9.14 -2.93
CA PHE A 46 3.73 9.62 -4.02
C PHE A 46 5.06 10.10 -3.44
N GLN A 47 6.09 9.26 -3.51
CA GLN A 47 7.41 9.55 -2.94
C GLN A 47 8.54 8.97 -3.79
N GLY A 48 9.74 9.47 -3.64
CA GLY A 48 10.95 8.92 -4.26
C GLY A 48 10.84 8.68 -5.76
N GLN A 49 11.58 7.69 -6.24
CA GLN A 49 11.50 7.21 -7.62
C GLN A 49 10.35 6.21 -7.77
N SER A 50 9.63 6.26 -8.89
CA SER A 50 8.61 5.27 -9.18
C SER A 50 9.19 3.87 -9.37
N GLU A 51 8.33 2.88 -9.17
CA GLU A 51 8.67 1.49 -9.39
C GLU A 51 8.88 1.23 -10.89
N ASN A 52 9.86 0.39 -11.20
CA ASN A 52 10.05 -0.14 -12.54
C ASN A 52 9.57 -1.59 -12.59
N GLY A 53 8.38 -1.79 -13.13
CA GLY A 53 7.74 -3.10 -13.19
C GLY A 53 6.22 -3.05 -12.98
N PRO A 54 5.55 -4.22 -12.94
CA PRO A 54 4.09 -4.28 -12.98
C PRO A 54 3.42 -4.07 -11.62
N ARG A 55 4.18 -3.76 -10.56
CA ARG A 55 3.66 -3.65 -9.18
C ARG A 55 4.04 -2.34 -8.53
N ALA A 56 3.10 -1.76 -7.80
CA ALA A 56 3.40 -0.68 -6.85
C ALA A 56 3.96 -1.27 -5.56
N LEU A 57 5.06 -0.71 -5.08
CA LEU A 57 5.86 -1.25 -3.98
C LEU A 57 6.11 -0.21 -2.88
N GLY A 58 5.22 0.80 -2.75
CA GLY A 58 5.27 1.80 -1.71
C GLY A 58 5.67 3.21 -2.14
N ASN A 59 6.01 3.45 -3.42
CA ASN A 59 6.34 4.79 -3.92
C ASN A 59 5.24 5.41 -4.78
N ARG A 60 4.44 4.59 -5.45
CA ARG A 60 3.23 4.98 -6.20
C ARG A 60 2.12 4.02 -5.84
N SER A 61 1.69 4.07 -4.60
CA SER A 61 0.75 3.12 -4.00
C SER A 61 -0.51 3.80 -3.51
N ILE A 62 -1.62 3.09 -3.63
CA ILE A 62 -2.83 3.33 -2.86
C ILE A 62 -2.83 2.33 -1.71
N LEU A 63 -3.00 2.85 -0.50
CA LEU A 63 -3.04 2.10 0.74
C LEU A 63 -4.43 2.15 1.36
N PHE A 64 -4.74 1.10 2.10
CA PHE A 64 -5.98 0.99 2.87
C PHE A 64 -5.75 0.12 4.10
N ASP A 65 -6.69 0.14 5.05
CA ASP A 65 -6.64 -0.73 6.22
C ASP A 65 -7.04 -2.18 5.83
N PRO A 66 -6.15 -3.17 5.95
CA PRO A 66 -6.42 -4.55 5.54
C PRO A 66 -7.47 -5.25 6.42
N ARG A 67 -7.78 -4.70 7.60
CA ARG A 67 -8.73 -5.26 8.57
C ARG A 67 -10.20 -4.98 8.20
N VAL A 68 -10.45 -4.06 7.27
CA VAL A 68 -11.80 -3.68 6.85
C VAL A 68 -12.43 -4.80 6.02
N GLN A 69 -13.58 -5.35 6.45
CA GLN A 69 -14.21 -6.52 5.83
C GLN A 69 -14.55 -6.32 4.35
N ASP A 70 -15.06 -5.16 4.00
CA ASP A 70 -15.47 -4.77 2.64
C ASP A 70 -14.44 -3.87 1.92
N GLY A 71 -13.23 -3.79 2.44
CA GLY A 71 -12.18 -2.89 1.92
C GLY A 71 -11.79 -3.19 0.47
N LYS A 72 -11.84 -4.47 0.06
CA LYS A 72 -11.66 -4.85 -1.34
C LYS A 72 -12.69 -4.19 -2.26
N ASP A 73 -13.95 -4.18 -1.87
CA ASP A 73 -15.03 -3.63 -2.67
C ASP A 73 -14.97 -2.09 -2.71
N ILE A 74 -14.66 -1.47 -1.57
CA ILE A 74 -14.44 -0.02 -1.46
C ILE A 74 -13.33 0.41 -2.43
N VAL A 75 -12.17 -0.21 -2.39
CA VAL A 75 -11.03 0.19 -3.24
C VAL A 75 -11.27 -0.17 -4.71
N ASN A 76 -11.91 -1.31 -5.04
CA ASN A 76 -12.30 -1.62 -6.43
C ASN A 76 -13.31 -0.59 -6.98
N GLY A 77 -14.24 -0.12 -6.15
CA GLY A 77 -15.19 0.94 -6.52
C GLY A 77 -14.48 2.24 -6.91
N VAL A 78 -13.53 2.70 -6.08
CA VAL A 78 -12.74 3.92 -6.36
C VAL A 78 -11.85 3.74 -7.58
N LYS A 79 -11.26 2.56 -7.77
CA LYS A 79 -10.41 2.27 -8.93
C LYS A 79 -11.20 1.99 -10.22
N HIS A 80 -12.53 1.96 -10.19
CA HIS A 80 -13.39 1.61 -11.34
C HIS A 80 -13.01 0.28 -12.00
N ARG A 81 -12.69 -0.74 -11.19
CA ARG A 81 -12.29 -2.06 -11.69
C ARG A 81 -13.21 -3.16 -11.18
N GLU A 82 -13.09 -4.32 -11.79
CA GLU A 82 -13.96 -5.46 -11.53
C GLU A 82 -13.85 -5.91 -10.06
N TRP A 83 -14.98 -6.12 -9.42
CA TRP A 83 -15.12 -6.47 -8.01
C TRP A 83 -14.37 -7.74 -7.58
N PHE A 84 -14.17 -8.70 -8.51
CA PHE A 84 -13.49 -9.96 -8.23
C PHE A 84 -11.96 -9.86 -8.17
N ARG A 85 -11.37 -8.74 -8.60
CA ARG A 85 -9.91 -8.59 -8.59
C ARG A 85 -9.38 -8.52 -7.17
N PRO A 86 -8.39 -9.38 -6.85
CA PRO A 86 -7.74 -9.38 -5.55
C PRO A 86 -6.75 -8.22 -5.41
N PHE A 87 -6.41 -7.94 -4.17
CA PHE A 87 -5.37 -6.99 -3.81
C PHE A 87 -4.21 -7.68 -3.10
N ALA A 88 -3.18 -6.91 -2.77
CA ALA A 88 -1.97 -7.39 -2.13
C ALA A 88 -1.77 -6.75 -0.76
N GLY A 89 -1.02 -7.41 0.10
CA GLY A 89 -0.56 -6.88 1.36
C GLY A 89 0.94 -6.58 1.32
N SER A 90 1.33 -5.42 1.86
CA SER A 90 2.73 -5.13 2.17
C SER A 90 2.96 -5.38 3.65
N VAL A 91 3.86 -6.28 3.99
CA VAL A 91 4.14 -6.76 5.35
C VAL A 91 5.57 -6.42 5.75
N MET A 92 5.79 -6.06 7.01
CA MET A 92 7.15 -5.98 7.57
C MET A 92 7.84 -7.34 7.43
N GLU A 93 9.04 -7.36 6.85
CA GLU A 93 9.73 -8.61 6.45
C GLU A 93 9.92 -9.57 7.63
N GLU A 94 10.30 -9.07 8.80
CA GLU A 94 10.52 -9.84 10.02
C GLU A 94 9.25 -10.50 10.57
N HIS A 95 8.06 -9.96 10.24
CA HIS A 95 6.78 -10.49 10.68
C HIS A 95 6.09 -11.39 9.63
N ALA A 96 6.66 -11.53 8.42
CA ALA A 96 5.99 -12.23 7.33
C ALA A 96 5.61 -13.68 7.70
N LYS A 97 6.52 -14.41 8.38
CA LYS A 97 6.31 -15.82 8.79
C LYS A 97 5.29 -15.99 9.93
N GLU A 98 4.92 -14.92 10.62
CA GLU A 98 3.87 -14.95 11.66
C GLU A 98 2.45 -14.84 11.08
N TRP A 99 2.35 -14.44 9.81
CA TRP A 99 1.08 -14.18 9.13
C TRP A 99 0.84 -15.08 7.92
N PHE A 100 1.92 -15.57 7.31
CA PHE A 100 1.87 -16.27 6.04
C PHE A 100 2.72 -17.55 6.09
N ASP A 101 2.22 -18.60 5.43
CA ASP A 101 3.04 -19.76 5.10
C ASP A 101 3.99 -19.36 3.95
N MET A 102 5.19 -18.96 4.32
CA MET A 102 6.21 -18.54 3.37
C MET A 102 6.88 -19.73 2.65
N ALA A 103 6.55 -20.97 3.02
CA ALA A 103 7.21 -22.18 2.50
C ALA A 103 8.75 -22.04 2.50
N SER A 104 9.38 -22.12 1.34
CA SER A 104 10.85 -21.95 1.20
C SER A 104 11.27 -20.51 0.88
N LEU A 105 10.34 -19.53 0.89
CA LEU A 105 10.68 -18.14 0.63
C LEU A 105 11.25 -17.48 1.88
N ASP A 106 12.40 -16.83 1.74
CA ASP A 106 12.93 -15.96 2.80
C ASP A 106 12.28 -14.57 2.74
N SER A 107 11.99 -14.08 1.53
CA SER A 107 11.34 -12.77 1.33
C SER A 107 10.59 -12.71 -0.01
N SER A 108 9.76 -11.68 -0.19
CA SER A 108 8.99 -11.42 -1.41
C SER A 108 8.95 -9.91 -1.71
N PRO A 109 10.08 -9.24 -1.98
CA PRO A 109 10.14 -7.78 -2.08
C PRO A 109 9.44 -7.21 -3.32
N TYR A 110 9.18 -8.03 -4.33
CA TYR A 110 8.63 -7.61 -5.63
C TYR A 110 7.15 -7.93 -5.83
N MET A 111 6.45 -8.39 -4.78
CA MET A 111 5.03 -8.74 -4.84
C MET A 111 4.70 -9.78 -5.94
N MET A 112 5.59 -10.75 -6.11
CA MET A 112 5.48 -11.76 -7.18
C MET A 112 4.79 -13.05 -6.75
N TYR A 113 4.72 -13.32 -5.44
CA TYR A 113 4.21 -14.58 -4.90
C TYR A 113 2.90 -14.37 -4.15
N ALA A 114 1.95 -15.27 -4.36
CA ALA A 114 0.81 -15.48 -3.51
C ALA A 114 1.12 -16.63 -2.56
N VAL A 115 0.98 -16.40 -1.27
CA VAL A 115 1.27 -17.35 -0.20
C VAL A 115 0.03 -17.56 0.65
N LYS A 116 -0.09 -18.70 1.30
CA LYS A 116 -1.23 -18.99 2.16
C LYS A 116 -1.21 -18.08 3.40
N VAL A 117 -2.33 -17.45 3.72
CA VAL A 117 -2.53 -16.77 4.99
C VAL A 117 -2.73 -17.85 6.08
N LEU A 118 -2.09 -17.71 7.24
CA LEU A 118 -2.31 -18.64 8.36
C LEU A 118 -3.78 -18.60 8.79
N ASP A 119 -4.36 -19.75 9.08
CA ASP A 119 -5.81 -19.90 9.27
C ASP A 119 -6.37 -18.93 10.34
N GLU A 120 -5.65 -18.72 11.43
CA GLU A 120 -6.01 -17.79 12.50
C GLU A 120 -5.88 -16.30 12.11
N LYS A 121 -5.23 -15.99 11.00
CA LYS A 121 -5.03 -14.62 10.49
C LYS A 121 -6.00 -14.23 9.38
N VAL A 122 -6.65 -15.18 8.73
CA VAL A 122 -7.57 -14.97 7.60
C VAL A 122 -8.64 -13.92 7.92
N SER A 123 -9.26 -14.01 9.09
CA SER A 123 -10.31 -13.07 9.51
C SER A 123 -9.78 -11.70 9.96
N VAL A 124 -8.47 -11.58 10.19
CA VAL A 124 -7.86 -10.33 10.68
C VAL A 124 -7.53 -9.38 9.52
N ILE A 125 -7.21 -9.92 8.34
CA ILE A 125 -6.83 -9.14 7.15
C ILE A 125 -7.72 -9.47 5.93
N PRO A 126 -9.05 -9.37 6.05
CA PRO A 126 -10.00 -9.86 5.04
C PRO A 126 -9.88 -9.13 3.71
N SER A 127 -9.49 -7.83 3.71
CA SER A 127 -9.39 -7.04 2.47
C SER A 127 -8.28 -7.51 1.51
N VAL A 128 -7.26 -8.20 2.02
CA VAL A 128 -6.12 -8.69 1.22
C VAL A 128 -6.06 -10.21 1.15
N THR A 129 -6.94 -10.90 1.88
CA THR A 129 -7.10 -12.35 1.80
C THR A 129 -7.98 -12.71 0.61
N HIS A 130 -7.46 -13.55 -0.29
CA HIS A 130 -8.18 -14.01 -1.47
C HIS A 130 -9.17 -15.14 -1.10
N VAL A 131 -10.04 -15.49 -2.05
CA VAL A 131 -11.10 -16.51 -1.85
C VAL A 131 -10.55 -17.92 -1.53
N ASP A 132 -9.30 -18.18 -1.87
CA ASP A 132 -8.57 -19.43 -1.61
C ASP A 132 -7.68 -19.34 -0.35
N ASN A 133 -7.87 -18.32 0.49
CA ASN A 133 -7.07 -18.01 1.68
C ASN A 133 -5.59 -17.72 1.36
N THR A 134 -5.27 -17.31 0.14
CA THR A 134 -3.95 -16.77 -0.17
C THR A 134 -3.93 -15.25 -0.09
N CYS A 135 -2.74 -14.67 -0.03
CA CYS A 135 -2.50 -13.25 -0.18
C CYS A 135 -1.26 -13.06 -1.07
N ARG A 136 -1.34 -12.16 -2.04
CA ARG A 136 -0.13 -11.73 -2.75
C ARG A 136 0.61 -10.72 -1.89
N ILE A 137 1.85 -11.03 -1.53
CA ILE A 137 2.59 -10.26 -0.54
C ILE A 137 3.80 -9.53 -1.12
N GLN A 138 4.06 -8.37 -0.52
CA GLN A 138 5.35 -7.69 -0.57
C GLN A 138 5.96 -7.70 0.84
N THR A 139 7.15 -8.26 1.00
CA THR A 139 7.94 -8.03 2.23
C THR A 139 8.68 -6.70 2.10
N VAL A 140 8.67 -5.91 3.17
CA VAL A 140 9.29 -4.58 3.23
C VAL A 140 10.26 -4.55 4.40
N ASN A 141 11.50 -4.15 4.14
CA ASN A 141 12.50 -3.86 5.15
C ASN A 141 13.06 -2.44 4.98
N LYS A 142 13.81 -1.95 5.97
CA LYS A 142 14.33 -0.56 5.97
C LYS A 142 15.32 -0.28 4.84
N ASP A 143 16.13 -1.25 4.48
CA ASP A 143 17.15 -1.07 3.43
C ASP A 143 16.52 -0.90 2.03
N GLN A 144 15.33 -1.49 1.83
CA GLN A 144 14.60 -1.39 0.56
C GLN A 144 13.85 -0.07 0.43
N ASN A 145 13.11 0.32 1.48
CA ASN A 145 12.28 1.53 1.50
C ASN A 145 11.99 1.94 2.95
N GLU A 146 12.86 2.75 3.53
CA GLU A 146 12.77 3.15 4.93
C GLU A 146 11.46 3.90 5.24
N ASN A 147 11.06 4.85 4.39
CA ASN A 147 9.84 5.62 4.62
C ASN A 147 8.60 4.72 4.62
N TYR A 148 8.52 3.79 3.68
CA TYR A 148 7.38 2.88 3.60
C TYR A 148 7.38 1.87 4.76
N TYR A 149 8.56 1.38 5.15
CA TYR A 149 8.70 0.53 6.32
C TYR A 149 8.24 1.25 7.59
N ASN A 150 8.68 2.50 7.81
CA ASN A 150 8.31 3.28 9.00
C ASN A 150 6.79 3.50 9.07
N LEU A 151 6.12 3.75 7.95
CA LEU A 151 4.67 3.85 7.90
C LEU A 151 3.98 2.53 8.31
N ILE A 152 4.45 1.37 7.79
CA ILE A 152 3.90 0.07 8.18
C ILE A 152 4.18 -0.22 9.67
N GLU A 153 5.37 0.13 10.16
CA GLU A 153 5.73 0.00 11.58
C GLU A 153 4.82 0.87 12.48
N ALA A 154 4.52 2.11 12.07
CA ALA A 154 3.59 2.98 12.78
C ALA A 154 2.16 2.39 12.81
N PHE A 155 1.70 1.84 11.70
CA PHE A 155 0.43 1.13 11.62
C PHE A 155 0.43 -0.11 12.53
N TYR A 156 1.49 -0.89 12.52
CA TYR A 156 1.66 -2.04 13.40
C TYR A 156 1.61 -1.67 14.88
N LYS A 157 2.34 -0.64 15.31
CA LYS A 157 2.34 -0.16 16.70
C LYS A 157 0.94 0.25 17.19
N LYS A 158 0.12 0.78 16.29
CA LYS A 158 -1.24 1.24 16.62
C LYS A 158 -2.28 0.12 16.58
N THR A 159 -2.10 -0.87 15.72
CA THR A 159 -3.15 -1.86 15.39
C THR A 159 -2.81 -3.29 15.77
N GLY A 160 -1.55 -3.62 15.99
CA GLY A 160 -1.04 -4.99 16.14
C GLY A 160 -0.95 -5.78 14.82
N VAL A 161 -1.21 -5.13 13.66
CA VAL A 161 -1.16 -5.75 12.33
C VAL A 161 0.01 -5.17 11.53
N PRO A 162 1.08 -5.94 11.25
CA PRO A 162 2.27 -5.46 10.53
C PRO A 162 2.09 -5.43 9.02
N ILE A 163 0.86 -5.19 8.55
CA ILE A 163 0.46 -5.30 7.15
C ILE A 163 -0.38 -4.10 6.78
N VAL A 164 -0.15 -3.52 5.60
CA VAL A 164 -1.06 -2.58 4.95
C VAL A 164 -1.51 -3.13 3.60
N PHE A 165 -2.76 -2.86 3.24
CA PHE A 165 -3.27 -3.11 1.91
C PHE A 165 -2.53 -2.23 0.90
N ASN A 166 -2.08 -2.80 -0.23
CA ASN A 166 -1.31 -2.09 -1.25
C ASN A 166 -1.81 -2.39 -2.67
N THR A 167 -2.03 -1.33 -3.43
CA THR A 167 -2.29 -1.42 -4.87
C THR A 167 -1.69 -0.22 -5.61
N SER A 168 -1.62 -0.28 -6.94
CA SER A 168 -1.02 0.79 -7.76
C SER A 168 -1.81 2.10 -7.70
N PHE A 169 -1.10 3.22 -7.67
CA PHE A 169 -1.68 4.56 -7.71
C PHE A 169 -2.07 4.95 -9.13
N ASN A 170 -3.21 4.43 -9.58
CA ASN A 170 -3.88 4.76 -10.85
C ASN A 170 -5.34 4.31 -10.79
N LEU A 171 -6.18 4.83 -11.67
CA LEU A 171 -7.51 4.29 -11.95
C LEU A 171 -7.46 3.21 -13.03
N ALA A 172 -8.57 2.52 -13.28
CA ALA A 172 -8.65 1.49 -14.32
C ALA A 172 -8.43 2.11 -15.70
N GLY A 173 -7.54 1.50 -16.49
CA GLY A 173 -7.22 1.98 -17.83
C GLY A 173 -6.23 3.15 -17.87
N GLU A 174 -5.83 3.69 -16.73
CA GLU A 174 -4.86 4.78 -16.65
C GLU A 174 -3.46 4.28 -16.33
N PRO A 175 -2.42 4.99 -16.79
CA PRO A 175 -1.05 4.72 -16.36
C PRO A 175 -0.87 5.05 -14.87
N LEU A 176 0.24 4.58 -14.30
CA LEU A 176 0.67 4.95 -12.96
C LEU A 176 0.87 6.48 -12.85
N VAL A 177 0.44 7.05 -11.74
CA VAL A 177 0.64 8.50 -11.47
C VAL A 177 2.14 8.79 -11.36
N GLU A 178 2.65 9.62 -12.28
CA GLU A 178 4.06 9.98 -12.39
C GLU A 178 4.37 11.45 -12.06
N ASN A 179 3.34 12.29 -11.94
CA ASN A 179 3.50 13.71 -11.60
C ASN A 179 2.28 14.22 -10.82
N LEU A 180 2.38 15.43 -10.29
CA LEU A 180 1.31 16.09 -9.53
C LEU A 180 0.27 16.83 -10.41
N TYR A 181 0.43 16.85 -11.73
CA TYR A 181 -0.44 17.60 -12.67
C TYR A 181 -1.47 16.71 -13.35
#